data_a783f5b96bacc23ddf178ea73b03a510
#
_entry.id   a783f5b96bacc23ddf178ea73b03a510
#
_cell.length_a   1.000
_cell.length_b   1.000
_cell.length_c   1.000
_cell.angle_alpha   90.00
_cell.angle_beta   90.00
_cell.angle_gamma   90.00
#
_symmetry.space_group_name_H-M   'P 1'
#
loop_
_entity.id
_entity.type
_entity.pdbx_description
1 polymer ?
#
loop_
_entity_poly.entity_id
_entity_poly.type
_entity_poly.pdbx_seq_one_letter_code
_entity_poly.pdbx_strand_id
1 'polypeptide(L)'
;MIPFSVIWNSLLISWFLKQLIAPTIPQSSFLFSIPLVLFFLTIGLFLFYYGICSIVNTTTLRGTKNCVSLSFSPLKWLGEKQLYSNQINQFIVKEKIQLNSQNEQEKISENRYELTAIFTNDYQEELLTFSSPEYAHFIKRKLDNFFDSSQGTY
;
A
#
# COMPACT_ATOMS: atom_id res chain seq x y z
N MET A 1 -2.87 12.68 3.15
CA MET A 1 -2.02 12.90 1.95
C MET A 1 -2.73 13.58 0.79
N ILE A 2 -3.98 13.24 0.45
CA ILE A 2 -4.74 13.88 -0.66
C ILE A 2 -4.81 15.41 -0.53
N PRO A 3 -5.18 16.01 0.64
CA PRO A 3 -5.26 17.46 0.73
C PRO A 3 -3.93 18.16 0.42
N PHE A 4 -2.85 17.56 0.90
CA PHE A 4 -1.50 18.10 0.66
C PHE A 4 -1.15 18.07 -0.84
N SER A 5 -1.39 16.97 -1.54
CA SER A 5 -1.07 16.87 -2.97
C SER A 5 -1.92 17.80 -3.84
N VAL A 6 -3.18 18.03 -3.48
CA VAL A 6 -4.04 19.01 -4.18
C VAL A 6 -3.52 20.42 -3.99
N ILE A 7 -3.21 20.84 -2.77
CA ILE A 7 -2.67 22.16 -2.47
C ILE A 7 -1.34 22.36 -3.17
N TRP A 8 -0.44 21.37 -3.07
CA TRP A 8 0.88 21.42 -3.70
C TRP A 8 0.82 21.60 -5.21
N ASN A 9 0.03 20.75 -5.90
CA ASN A 9 -0.12 20.86 -7.35
C ASN A 9 -0.79 22.18 -7.77
N SER A 10 -1.79 22.65 -7.01
CA SER A 10 -2.45 23.94 -7.28
C SER A 10 -1.49 25.12 -7.19
N LEU A 11 -0.61 25.12 -6.19
CA LEU A 11 0.41 26.16 -6.03
C LEU A 11 1.43 26.15 -7.19
N LEU A 12 1.90 24.96 -7.58
CA LEU A 12 2.83 24.83 -8.71
C LEU A 12 2.21 25.30 -10.02
N ILE A 13 0.99 24.88 -10.32
CA ILE A 13 0.26 25.27 -11.53
C ILE A 13 0.00 26.78 -11.51
N SER A 14 -0.46 27.32 -10.40
CA SER A 14 -0.73 28.75 -10.25
C SER A 14 0.54 29.59 -10.45
N TRP A 15 1.65 29.17 -9.86
CA TRP A 15 2.94 29.83 -10.06
C TRP A 15 3.40 29.78 -11.52
N PHE A 16 3.28 28.63 -12.17
CA PHE A 16 3.65 28.45 -13.57
C PHE A 16 2.80 29.32 -14.51
N LEU A 17 1.48 29.33 -14.32
CA LEU A 17 0.57 30.19 -15.10
C LEU A 17 0.89 31.67 -14.91
N LYS A 18 1.23 32.09 -13.69
CA LYS A 18 1.60 33.48 -13.40
C LYS A 18 2.87 33.90 -14.16
N GLN A 19 3.85 33.00 -14.28
CA GLN A 19 5.07 33.27 -15.05
C GLN A 19 4.80 33.34 -16.57
N LEU A 20 3.80 32.60 -17.06
CA LEU A 20 3.42 32.64 -18.46
C LEU A 20 2.70 33.93 -18.85
N ILE A 21 1.86 34.48 -17.96
CA ILE A 21 1.02 35.67 -18.21
C ILE A 21 1.82 36.97 -17.93
N ALA A 22 2.58 36.99 -16.86
CA ALA A 22 3.35 38.14 -16.41
C ALA A 22 4.76 37.68 -15.96
N PRO A 23 5.71 37.52 -16.93
CA PRO A 23 7.01 36.98 -16.63
C PRO A 23 7.78 37.92 -15.69
N THR A 24 8.01 37.45 -14.47
CA THR A 24 8.83 38.17 -13.47
C THR A 24 10.29 37.70 -13.49
N ILE A 25 10.56 36.59 -14.17
CA ILE A 25 11.88 35.98 -14.30
C ILE A 25 12.35 36.10 -15.76
N PRO A 26 13.65 36.34 -16.03
CA PRO A 26 14.21 36.33 -17.36
C PRO A 26 13.87 35.02 -18.09
N GLN A 27 13.54 35.15 -19.39
CA GLN A 27 13.08 34.02 -20.21
C GLN A 27 14.07 32.83 -20.21
N SER A 28 15.37 33.11 -20.20
CA SER A 28 16.42 32.09 -20.11
C SER A 28 16.33 31.27 -18.81
N SER A 29 16.15 31.94 -17.68
CA SER A 29 16.03 31.31 -16.38
C SER A 29 14.71 30.55 -16.23
N PHE A 30 13.64 31.03 -16.88
CA PHE A 30 12.35 30.34 -16.91
C PHE A 30 12.44 28.98 -17.65
N LEU A 31 13.15 28.94 -18.79
CA LEU A 31 13.36 27.69 -19.52
C LEU A 31 14.07 26.61 -18.69
N PHE A 32 15.05 27.02 -17.86
CA PHE A 32 15.71 26.09 -16.94
C PHE A 32 14.81 25.61 -15.79
N SER A 33 13.78 26.37 -15.44
CA SER A 33 12.84 25.97 -14.37
C SER A 33 11.79 24.96 -14.83
N ILE A 34 11.52 24.82 -16.13
CA ILE A 34 10.51 23.90 -16.67
C ILE A 34 10.74 22.45 -16.25
N PRO A 35 11.95 21.85 -16.40
CA PRO A 35 12.19 20.48 -15.98
C PRO A 35 11.95 20.27 -14.48
N LEU A 36 12.32 21.25 -13.67
CA LEU A 36 12.14 21.21 -12.23
C LEU A 36 10.65 21.21 -11.86
N VAL A 37 9.86 22.08 -12.50
CA VAL A 37 8.40 22.14 -12.28
C VAL A 37 7.74 20.85 -12.70
N LEU A 38 8.10 20.29 -13.86
CA LEU A 38 7.58 19.00 -14.34
C LEU A 38 7.93 17.86 -13.38
N PHE A 39 9.12 17.85 -12.84
CA PHE A 39 9.55 16.86 -11.85
C PHE A 39 8.67 16.91 -10.58
N PHE A 40 8.48 18.10 -10.00
CA PHE A 40 7.63 18.26 -8.82
C PHE A 40 6.16 17.99 -9.10
N LEU A 41 5.65 18.35 -10.27
CA LEU A 41 4.29 18.03 -10.70
C LEU A 41 4.09 16.51 -10.78
N THR A 42 5.04 15.79 -11.33
CA THR A 42 5.00 14.32 -11.43
C THR A 42 4.94 13.68 -10.05
N ILE A 43 5.77 14.13 -9.10
CA ILE A 43 5.72 13.67 -7.71
C ILE A 43 4.36 13.96 -7.09
N GLY A 44 3.82 15.17 -7.28
CA GLY A 44 2.52 15.55 -6.75
C GLY A 44 1.37 14.70 -7.30
N LEU A 45 1.38 14.39 -8.59
CA LEU A 45 0.41 13.49 -9.23
C LEU A 45 0.54 12.05 -8.72
N PHE A 46 1.77 11.57 -8.52
CA PHE A 46 2.01 10.25 -7.96
C PHE A 46 1.46 10.12 -6.53
N LEU A 47 1.72 11.12 -5.68
CA LEU A 47 1.18 11.16 -4.31
C LEU A 47 -0.35 11.26 -4.30
N PHE A 48 -0.93 11.99 -5.24
CA PHE A 48 -2.38 12.09 -5.40
C PHE A 48 -2.99 10.75 -5.80
N TYR A 49 -2.42 10.08 -6.81
CA TYR A 49 -2.82 8.74 -7.24
C TYR A 49 -2.72 7.73 -6.08
N TYR A 50 -1.59 7.75 -5.37
CA TYR A 50 -1.38 6.91 -4.20
C TYR A 50 -2.43 7.14 -3.11
N GLY A 51 -2.78 8.39 -2.85
CA GLY A 51 -3.81 8.75 -1.89
C GLY A 51 -5.20 8.24 -2.29
N ILE A 52 -5.57 8.35 -3.57
CA ILE A 52 -6.84 7.82 -4.09
C ILE A 52 -6.87 6.29 -3.97
N CYS A 53 -5.81 5.61 -4.40
CA CYS A 53 -5.72 4.15 -4.29
C CYS A 53 -5.91 3.67 -2.85
N SER A 54 -5.36 4.39 -1.87
CA SER A 54 -5.49 4.04 -0.46
C SER A 54 -6.93 4.13 0.09
N ILE A 55 -7.78 4.95 -0.53
CA ILE A 55 -9.18 5.13 -0.08
C ILE A 55 -10.15 4.24 -0.86
N VAL A 56 -9.94 4.13 -2.17
CA VAL A 56 -10.90 3.50 -3.08
C VAL A 56 -10.67 2.01 -3.23
N ASN A 57 -9.42 1.54 -3.08
CA ASN A 57 -9.10 0.15 -3.28
C ASN A 57 -9.61 -0.73 -2.14
N THR A 58 -10.29 -1.80 -2.54
CA THR A 58 -10.60 -2.93 -1.68
C THR A 58 -9.62 -4.05 -1.90
N THR A 59 -9.20 -4.68 -0.81
CA THR A 59 -8.31 -5.84 -0.84
C THR A 59 -9.16 -7.09 -1.10
N THR A 60 -8.87 -7.80 -2.16
CA THR A 60 -9.53 -9.06 -2.51
C THR A 60 -8.54 -10.20 -2.45
N LEU A 61 -8.83 -11.18 -1.59
CA LEU A 61 -8.08 -12.42 -1.48
C LEU A 61 -8.83 -13.51 -2.24
N ARG A 62 -8.23 -14.06 -3.28
CA ARG A 62 -8.80 -15.15 -4.08
C ARG A 62 -7.93 -16.39 -3.95
N GLY A 63 -8.54 -17.50 -3.51
CA GLY A 63 -7.90 -18.82 -3.48
C GLY A 63 -8.32 -19.64 -4.71
N THR A 64 -7.33 -20.23 -5.39
CA THR A 64 -7.51 -21.29 -6.39
C THR A 64 -6.72 -22.51 -5.92
N LYS A 65 -7.03 -23.71 -6.41
CA LYS A 65 -6.39 -24.97 -5.94
C LYS A 65 -4.85 -24.90 -5.86
N ASN A 66 -4.21 -24.08 -6.71
CA ASN A 66 -2.77 -24.01 -6.83
C ASN A 66 -2.15 -22.70 -6.35
N CYS A 67 -2.93 -21.65 -6.16
CA CYS A 67 -2.41 -20.35 -5.75
C CYS A 67 -3.43 -19.52 -4.97
N VAL A 68 -2.92 -18.67 -4.10
CA VAL A 68 -3.65 -17.57 -3.47
C VAL A 68 -3.17 -16.27 -4.10
N SER A 69 -4.10 -15.49 -4.63
CA SER A 69 -3.81 -14.17 -5.18
C SER A 69 -4.39 -13.09 -4.28
N LEU A 70 -3.54 -12.13 -3.92
CA LEU A 70 -3.90 -10.89 -3.27
C LEU A 70 -3.97 -9.81 -4.34
N SER A 71 -5.14 -9.26 -4.58
CA SER A 71 -5.36 -8.20 -5.58
C SER A 71 -6.07 -7.00 -4.99
N PHE A 72 -5.82 -5.84 -5.59
CA PHE A 72 -6.44 -4.58 -5.21
C PHE A 72 -7.30 -4.07 -6.36
N SER A 73 -8.54 -3.67 -6.05
CA SER A 73 -9.51 -3.22 -7.06
C SER A 73 -10.28 -2.01 -6.50
N PRO A 74 -10.67 -1.02 -7.33
CA PRO A 74 -10.63 -1.00 -8.81
C PRO A 74 -9.31 -0.51 -9.42
N LEU A 75 -8.42 0.13 -8.64
CA LEU A 75 -7.18 0.68 -9.17
C LEU A 75 -6.02 -0.29 -8.96
N LYS A 76 -5.21 -0.50 -9.99
CA LYS A 76 -4.00 -1.34 -9.87
C LYS A 76 -3.05 -0.76 -8.83
N TRP A 77 -2.57 -1.64 -7.93
CA TRP A 77 -1.67 -1.27 -6.85
C TRP A 77 -0.39 -2.10 -6.91
N LEU A 78 0.72 -1.50 -6.52
CA LEU A 78 2.05 -2.15 -6.54
C LEU A 78 2.23 -3.30 -5.52
N GLY A 79 1.19 -3.70 -4.81
CA GLY A 79 1.23 -4.75 -3.79
C GLY A 79 0.50 -6.03 -4.19
N GLU A 80 0.12 -6.22 -5.47
CA GLU A 80 -0.48 -7.48 -5.91
C GLU A 80 0.52 -8.62 -5.74
N LYS A 81 0.07 -9.71 -5.09
CA LYS A 81 0.89 -10.88 -4.79
C LYS A 81 0.19 -12.15 -5.25
N GLN A 82 0.97 -13.07 -5.79
CA GLN A 82 0.53 -14.42 -6.11
C GLN A 82 1.40 -15.42 -5.35
N LEU A 83 0.78 -16.22 -4.53
CA LEU A 83 1.42 -17.19 -3.66
C LEU A 83 1.02 -18.58 -4.12
N TYR A 84 2.00 -19.39 -4.50
CA TYR A 84 1.75 -20.77 -4.94
C TYR A 84 1.68 -21.72 -3.74
N SER A 85 0.66 -22.61 -3.73
CA SER A 85 0.40 -23.50 -2.60
C SER A 85 1.56 -24.46 -2.32
N ASN A 86 2.30 -24.87 -3.34
CA ASN A 86 3.45 -25.75 -3.21
C ASN A 86 4.68 -25.12 -2.54
N GLN A 87 4.68 -23.80 -2.38
CA GLN A 87 5.77 -23.04 -1.77
C GLN A 87 5.48 -22.63 -0.32
N ILE A 88 4.22 -22.74 0.10
CA ILE A 88 3.79 -22.31 1.43
C ILE A 88 3.74 -23.51 2.36
N ASN A 89 4.42 -23.38 3.50
CA ASN A 89 4.40 -24.37 4.55
C ASN A 89 3.22 -24.15 5.52
N GLN A 90 3.04 -22.90 5.98
CA GLN A 90 1.97 -22.56 6.92
C GLN A 90 1.69 -21.05 6.95
N PHE A 91 0.50 -20.67 7.48
CA PHE A 91 0.15 -19.30 7.81
C PHE A 91 0.24 -19.07 9.31
N ILE A 92 0.81 -17.95 9.72
CA ILE A 92 0.86 -17.56 11.13
C ILE A 92 0.31 -16.14 11.30
N VAL A 93 -0.30 -15.89 12.46
CA VAL A 93 -0.69 -14.54 12.89
C VAL A 93 0.31 -14.08 13.94
N LYS A 94 0.96 -12.95 13.68
CA LYS A 94 1.89 -12.31 14.61
C LYS A 94 1.24 -11.06 15.19
N GLU A 95 1.37 -10.87 16.47
CA GLU A 95 0.99 -9.63 17.12
C GLU A 95 2.17 -8.68 17.10
N LYS A 96 1.94 -7.46 16.60
CA LYS A 96 2.93 -6.40 16.56
C LYS A 96 2.43 -5.21 17.35
N ILE A 97 3.09 -4.94 18.45
CA ILE A 97 2.79 -3.77 19.28
C ILE A 97 3.51 -2.57 18.66
N GLN A 98 2.74 -1.65 18.07
CA GLN A 98 3.28 -0.40 17.56
C GLN A 98 3.26 0.63 18.68
N LEU A 99 4.42 0.94 19.24
CA LEU A 99 4.60 2.04 20.18
C LEU A 99 4.59 3.36 19.40
N ASN A 100 3.49 4.06 19.43
CA ASN A 100 3.41 5.39 18.81
C ASN A 100 4.00 6.42 19.79
N SER A 101 5.27 6.81 19.56
CA SER A 101 6.06 7.67 20.44
C SER A 101 5.87 9.16 20.16
N GLN A 102 4.70 9.60 19.70
CA GLN A 102 4.48 11.02 19.39
C GLN A 102 4.14 11.91 20.58
N ASN A 103 3.75 11.35 21.74
CA ASN A 103 3.58 12.13 22.96
C ASN A 103 3.86 11.24 24.18
N GLU A 104 4.76 11.68 25.07
CA GLU A 104 5.13 10.98 26.30
C GLU A 104 3.96 10.79 27.30
N GLN A 105 2.79 11.34 27.05
CA GLN A 105 1.64 11.32 27.96
C GLN A 105 0.50 10.37 27.59
N GLU A 106 0.42 9.86 26.35
CA GLU A 106 -0.55 8.84 25.96
C GLU A 106 0.15 7.73 25.13
N LYS A 107 0.60 6.70 25.82
CA LYS A 107 0.99 5.42 25.19
C LYS A 107 -0.28 4.70 24.71
N ILE A 108 -0.82 5.11 23.58
CA ILE A 108 -1.82 4.31 22.89
C ILE A 108 -1.05 3.21 22.15
N SER A 109 -0.98 2.03 22.76
CA SER A 109 -0.47 0.82 22.11
C SER A 109 -1.55 0.32 21.15
N GLU A 110 -1.39 0.57 19.88
CA GLU A 110 -2.26 -0.01 18.86
C GLU A 110 -1.72 -1.41 18.51
N ASN A 111 -2.42 -2.45 18.99
CA ASN A 111 -2.08 -3.82 18.65
C ASN A 111 -2.47 -4.07 17.20
N ARG A 112 -1.51 -4.45 16.38
CA ARG A 112 -1.73 -4.86 14.99
C ARG A 112 -1.42 -6.35 14.85
N TYR A 113 -2.23 -7.01 14.04
CA TYR A 113 -2.11 -8.44 13.80
C TYR A 113 -1.70 -8.65 12.34
N GLU A 114 -0.49 -9.20 12.15
CA GLU A 114 0.08 -9.43 10.82
C GLU A 114 -0.13 -10.89 10.43
N LEU A 115 -0.84 -11.13 9.33
CA LEU A 115 -0.94 -12.44 8.71
C LEU A 115 0.29 -12.65 7.83
N THR A 116 1.11 -13.63 8.18
CA THR A 116 2.38 -13.94 7.53
C THR A 116 2.31 -15.35 6.93
N ALA A 117 2.74 -15.51 5.68
CA ALA A 117 2.99 -16.81 5.07
C ALA A 117 4.44 -17.22 5.35
N ILE A 118 4.64 -18.48 5.77
CA ILE A 118 5.95 -19.13 5.88
C ILE A 118 6.10 -20.03 4.69
N PHE A 119 7.17 -19.80 3.91
CA PHE A 119 7.51 -20.60 2.75
C PHE A 119 8.36 -21.82 3.14
N THR A 120 8.45 -22.78 2.24
CA THR A 120 9.22 -24.02 2.42
C THR A 120 10.72 -23.78 2.65
N ASN A 121 11.23 -22.63 2.22
CA ASN A 121 12.61 -22.18 2.42
C ASN A 121 12.80 -21.33 3.70
N ASP A 122 11.85 -21.38 4.65
CA ASP A 122 11.79 -20.57 5.88
C ASP A 122 11.69 -19.05 5.64
N TYR A 123 11.54 -18.61 4.40
CA TYR A 123 11.26 -17.21 4.10
C TYR A 123 9.87 -16.85 4.59
N GLN A 124 9.73 -15.66 5.20
CA GLN A 124 8.47 -15.17 5.75
C GLN A 124 8.04 -13.93 4.99
N GLU A 125 6.80 -13.92 4.54
CA GLU A 125 6.22 -12.80 3.85
C GLU A 125 4.93 -12.33 4.52
N GLU A 126 4.89 -11.06 4.86
CA GLU A 126 3.68 -10.41 5.37
C GLU A 126 2.67 -10.23 4.23
N LEU A 127 1.45 -10.70 4.46
CA LEU A 127 0.36 -10.65 3.48
C LEU A 127 -0.58 -9.49 3.79
N LEU A 128 -1.09 -9.45 5.01
CA LEU A 128 -2.12 -8.50 5.44
C LEU A 128 -1.90 -8.12 6.90
N THR A 129 -2.26 -6.88 7.23
CA THR A 129 -2.29 -6.37 8.61
C THR A 129 -3.72 -6.04 9.00
N PHE A 130 -4.12 -6.45 10.20
CA PHE A 130 -5.45 -6.26 10.75
C PHE A 130 -5.39 -5.51 12.08
N SER A 131 -6.44 -4.72 12.36
CA SER A 131 -6.61 -4.06 13.65
C SER A 131 -7.27 -4.97 14.69
N SER A 132 -7.95 -6.06 14.24
CA SER A 132 -8.65 -7.00 15.12
C SER A 132 -8.02 -8.40 15.01
N PRO A 133 -7.76 -9.07 16.16
CA PRO A 133 -7.25 -10.43 16.18
C PRO A 133 -8.24 -11.43 15.58
N GLU A 134 -9.54 -11.19 15.77
CA GLU A 134 -10.60 -12.07 15.29
C GLU A 134 -10.60 -12.19 13.76
N TYR A 135 -10.45 -11.04 13.07
CA TYR A 135 -10.34 -11.03 11.61
C TYR A 135 -9.06 -11.73 11.12
N ALA A 136 -7.93 -11.49 11.77
CA ALA A 136 -6.67 -12.14 11.41
C ALA A 136 -6.78 -13.67 11.53
N HIS A 137 -7.32 -14.16 12.66
CA HIS A 137 -7.52 -15.59 12.88
C HIS A 137 -8.61 -16.19 11.98
N PHE A 138 -9.66 -15.45 11.67
CA PHE A 138 -10.70 -15.90 10.73
C PHE A 138 -10.11 -16.12 9.33
N ILE A 139 -9.36 -15.16 8.82
CA ILE A 139 -8.72 -15.26 7.49
C ILE A 139 -7.68 -16.40 7.49
N LYS A 140 -6.84 -16.49 8.52
CA LYS A 140 -5.89 -17.60 8.67
C LYS A 140 -6.60 -18.95 8.55
N ARG A 141 -7.64 -19.18 9.35
CA ARG A 141 -8.39 -20.45 9.34
C ARG A 141 -9.02 -20.75 7.98
N LYS A 142 -9.50 -19.72 7.27
CA LYS A 142 -10.04 -19.89 5.92
C LYS A 142 -8.96 -20.31 4.93
N LEU A 143 -7.76 -19.73 5.03
CA LEU A 143 -6.62 -20.12 4.20
C LEU A 143 -6.14 -21.53 4.52
N ASP A 144 -5.96 -21.87 5.80
CA ASP A 144 -5.55 -23.21 6.22
C ASP A 144 -6.52 -24.27 5.68
N ASN A 145 -7.83 -24.10 5.91
CA ASN A 145 -8.85 -25.04 5.40
C ASN A 145 -8.83 -25.17 3.87
N PHE A 146 -8.53 -24.07 3.17
CA PHE A 146 -8.44 -24.07 1.72
C PHE A 146 -7.22 -24.85 1.23
N PHE A 147 -6.08 -24.70 1.89
CA PHE A 147 -4.84 -25.41 1.54
C PHE A 147 -4.90 -26.89 1.91
N ASP A 148 -5.44 -27.25 3.09
CA ASP A 148 -5.61 -28.64 3.51
C ASP A 148 -6.51 -29.41 2.54
N SER A 149 -7.60 -28.78 2.08
CA SER A 149 -8.50 -29.39 1.10
C SER A 149 -7.84 -29.58 -0.28
N SER A 150 -6.81 -28.80 -0.60
CA SER A 150 -6.07 -28.92 -1.87
C SER A 150 -4.99 -29.98 -1.86
N GLN A 151 -4.45 -30.33 -0.68
CA GLN A 151 -3.43 -31.37 -0.52
C GLN A 151 -4.02 -32.79 -0.36
N GLY A 152 -5.31 -32.90 0.02
CA GLY A 152 -5.98 -34.19 0.27
C GLY A 152 -6.53 -34.92 -0.97
N THR A 153 -6.23 -34.49 -2.19
CA THR A 153 -6.76 -35.10 -3.42
C THR A 153 -5.62 -35.77 -4.23
N TYR A 154 -5.01 -36.80 -3.63
CA TYR A 154 -4.17 -37.76 -4.33
C TYR A 154 -4.70 -39.17 -4.13
#